data_d977c9a680012c0d93d332f8b6731f40
#
_entry.id   d977c9a680012c0d93d332f8b6731f40
#
_cell.length_a   1.000
_cell.length_b   1.000
_cell.length_c   1.000
_cell.angle_alpha   90.00
_cell.angle_beta   90.00
_cell.angle_gamma   90.00
#
_symmetry.space_group_name_H-M   'P 1'
#
loop_
_entity.id
_entity.type
_entity.pdbx_description
1 polymer ?
#
loop_
_entity_poly.entity_id
_entity_poly.type
_entity_poly.pdbx_seq_one_letter_code
_entity_poly.pdbx_strand_id
1 'polypeptide(L)'
;MIEVEGSGEAIERSYAAALRPLILGSTGFFASVAVCLAISHSATTEHDGISYFSVRSTTLPVILLGYLCVITGMLAAVRRLPDEDLGNRLALPMKCMPVLFVALLCTPFNKGTFLNWTHMTVGVTLAMSQGVITVWLCSVLPALRVLAAAGLELVGGIVCALSLPGSSFNFLLQGELLFNLGFCLCLIAVVHDAAAAPPASDSVAWSEW
;
A
#
# COMPACT_ATOMS: atom_id res chain seq x y z
N MET A 1 38.52 -6.04 -14.01
CA MET A 1 37.25 -6.19 -14.76
C MET A 1 36.36 -7.32 -14.22
N ILE A 2 36.56 -7.78 -12.99
CA ILE A 2 35.79 -8.91 -12.35
C ILE A 2 34.86 -8.42 -11.22
N GLU A 3 34.99 -7.17 -10.74
CA GLU A 3 34.15 -6.65 -9.62
C GLU A 3 32.75 -6.15 -10.03
N VAL A 4 32.53 -5.81 -11.31
CA VAL A 4 31.27 -5.22 -11.77
C VAL A 4 30.12 -6.25 -11.90
N GLU A 5 30.43 -7.49 -12.32
CA GLU A 5 29.40 -8.55 -12.46
C GLU A 5 28.79 -8.96 -11.10
N GLY A 6 29.57 -8.95 -10.02
CA GLY A 6 29.07 -9.32 -8.69
C GLY A 6 28.12 -8.31 -8.05
N SER A 7 28.18 -7.04 -8.45
CA SER A 7 27.31 -5.99 -7.86
C SER A 7 25.88 -6.05 -8.41
N GLY A 8 25.69 -6.31 -9.69
CA GLY A 8 24.36 -6.41 -10.32
C GLY A 8 23.53 -7.56 -9.73
N GLU A 9 24.12 -8.75 -9.60
CA GLU A 9 23.44 -9.90 -9.00
C GLU A 9 23.10 -9.69 -7.51
N ALA A 10 23.90 -8.91 -6.78
CA ALA A 10 23.61 -8.57 -5.39
C ALA A 10 22.39 -7.63 -5.27
N ILE A 11 22.26 -6.66 -6.17
CA ILE A 11 21.14 -5.72 -6.26
C ILE A 11 19.86 -6.49 -6.59
N GLU A 12 19.87 -7.33 -7.62
CA GLU A 12 18.74 -8.19 -8.01
C GLU A 12 18.25 -9.05 -6.84
N ARG A 13 19.17 -9.74 -6.17
CA ARG A 13 18.85 -10.56 -4.98
C ARG A 13 18.25 -9.74 -3.84
N SER A 14 18.66 -8.50 -3.66
CA SER A 14 18.12 -7.60 -2.65
C SER A 14 16.67 -7.22 -2.94
N TYR A 15 16.34 -6.86 -4.18
CA TYR A 15 14.95 -6.61 -4.58
C TYR A 15 14.08 -7.87 -4.46
N ALA A 16 14.56 -9.01 -4.92
CA ALA A 16 13.85 -10.30 -4.77
C ALA A 16 13.62 -10.66 -3.29
N ALA A 17 14.58 -10.36 -2.42
CA ALA A 17 14.41 -10.55 -0.97
C ALA A 17 13.42 -9.58 -0.35
N ALA A 18 13.27 -8.34 -0.86
CA ALA A 18 12.30 -7.35 -0.40
C ALA A 18 10.86 -7.70 -0.84
N LEU A 19 10.70 -8.40 -1.95
CA LEU A 19 9.39 -8.76 -2.51
C LEU A 19 8.58 -9.66 -1.57
N ARG A 20 9.22 -10.67 -0.99
CA ARG A 20 8.55 -11.65 -0.11
C ARG A 20 7.82 -11.02 1.08
N PRO A 21 8.43 -10.16 1.90
CA PRO A 21 7.72 -9.53 3.02
C PRO A 21 6.61 -8.58 2.56
N LEU A 22 6.74 -7.91 1.41
CA LEU A 22 5.65 -7.10 0.85
C LEU A 22 4.44 -7.96 0.50
N ILE A 23 4.63 -9.06 -0.20
CA ILE A 23 3.55 -9.97 -0.57
C ILE A 23 2.90 -10.55 0.70
N LEU A 24 3.69 -11.07 1.64
CA LEU A 24 3.15 -11.64 2.88
C LEU A 24 2.41 -10.62 3.73
N GLY A 25 2.93 -9.40 3.86
CA GLY A 25 2.29 -8.32 4.59
C GLY A 25 0.95 -7.91 3.96
N SER A 26 0.93 -7.69 2.66
CA SER A 26 -0.29 -7.34 1.91
C SER A 26 -1.32 -8.47 1.97
N THR A 27 -0.91 -9.72 1.75
CA THR A 27 -1.80 -10.88 1.85
C THR A 27 -2.39 -11.01 3.26
N GLY A 28 -1.57 -10.82 4.31
CA GLY A 28 -2.04 -10.85 5.71
C GLY A 28 -3.08 -9.77 5.99
N PHE A 29 -2.90 -8.57 5.45
CA PHE A 29 -3.89 -7.49 5.57
C PHE A 29 -5.22 -7.87 4.90
N PHE A 30 -5.21 -8.26 3.63
CA PHE A 30 -6.45 -8.61 2.91
C PHE A 30 -7.12 -9.86 3.47
N ALA A 31 -6.36 -10.85 3.93
CA ALA A 31 -6.91 -12.01 4.63
C ALA A 31 -7.62 -11.59 5.92
N SER A 32 -7.05 -10.67 6.70
CA SER A 32 -7.68 -10.14 7.90
C SER A 32 -8.98 -9.39 7.60
N VAL A 33 -9.01 -8.59 6.53
CA VAL A 33 -10.26 -7.93 6.10
C VAL A 33 -11.30 -8.95 5.66
N ALA A 34 -10.92 -9.99 4.90
CA ALA A 34 -11.84 -11.06 4.52
C ALA A 34 -12.43 -11.81 5.73
N VAL A 35 -11.63 -12.07 6.76
CA VAL A 35 -12.11 -12.65 8.02
C VAL A 35 -13.06 -11.69 8.74
N CYS A 36 -12.75 -10.39 8.81
CA CYS A 36 -13.64 -9.39 9.39
C CYS A 36 -14.98 -9.33 8.67
N LEU A 37 -14.98 -9.42 7.33
CA LEU A 37 -16.20 -9.50 6.52
C LEU A 37 -17.01 -10.76 6.85
N ALA A 38 -16.37 -11.91 6.98
CA ALA A 38 -17.05 -13.16 7.35
C ALA A 38 -17.70 -13.08 8.75
N ILE A 39 -17.07 -12.35 9.69
CA ILE A 39 -17.59 -12.18 11.05
C ILE A 39 -18.73 -11.15 11.11
N SER A 40 -18.65 -10.05 10.35
CA SER A 40 -19.47 -8.85 10.57
C SER A 40 -19.78 -8.09 9.26
N HIS A 41 -20.27 -8.78 8.23
CA HIS A 41 -20.78 -8.10 7.03
C HIS A 41 -22.18 -7.52 7.29
N SER A 42 -22.39 -6.26 6.90
CA SER A 42 -23.66 -5.56 7.01
C SER A 42 -23.70 -4.33 6.10
N ALA A 43 -24.86 -3.74 5.87
CA ALA A 43 -24.99 -2.49 5.14
C ALA A 43 -24.16 -1.34 5.79
N THR A 44 -24.02 -1.34 7.12
CA THR A 44 -23.16 -0.38 7.82
C THR A 44 -21.68 -0.58 7.48
N THR A 45 -21.25 -1.82 7.29
CA THR A 45 -19.87 -2.13 6.88
C THR A 45 -19.57 -1.57 5.50
N GLU A 46 -20.52 -1.67 4.58
CA GLU A 46 -20.39 -1.13 3.22
C GLU A 46 -20.28 0.40 3.21
N HIS A 47 -21.02 1.05 4.11
CA HIS A 47 -21.05 2.52 4.24
C HIS A 47 -19.82 3.08 4.99
N ASP A 48 -19.39 2.43 6.07
CA ASP A 48 -18.33 2.92 6.96
C ASP A 48 -16.92 2.41 6.57
N GLY A 49 -16.83 1.52 5.57
CA GLY A 49 -15.58 1.01 5.04
C GLY A 49 -14.79 0.10 5.99
N ILE A 50 -13.49 -0.04 5.74
CA ILE A 50 -12.57 -0.87 6.54
C ILE A 50 -12.49 -0.35 7.99
N SER A 51 -12.66 0.94 8.19
CA SER A 51 -12.63 1.61 9.51
C SER A 51 -13.66 1.07 10.48
N TYR A 52 -14.80 0.57 9.97
CA TYR A 52 -15.84 -0.07 10.78
C TYR A 52 -15.33 -1.26 11.60
N PHE A 53 -14.40 -2.03 11.06
CA PHE A 53 -13.83 -3.19 11.75
C PHE A 53 -12.95 -2.80 12.94
N SER A 54 -12.39 -1.60 12.95
CA SER A 54 -11.53 -1.11 14.02
C SER A 54 -12.29 -0.65 15.28
N VAL A 55 -13.60 -0.43 15.18
CA VAL A 55 -14.44 0.02 16.31
C VAL A 55 -15.29 -1.06 16.94
N ARG A 56 -15.32 -2.26 16.36
CA ARG A 56 -16.05 -3.43 16.88
C ARG A 56 -15.15 -4.37 17.64
N SER A 57 -15.53 -4.75 18.84
CA SER A 57 -14.75 -5.65 19.71
C SER A 57 -14.49 -7.02 19.09
N THR A 58 -15.41 -7.52 18.25
CA THR A 58 -15.28 -8.82 17.56
C THR A 58 -14.29 -8.83 16.42
N THR A 59 -14.13 -7.72 15.68
CA THR A 59 -13.27 -7.62 14.50
C THR A 59 -11.98 -6.84 14.77
N LEU A 60 -11.95 -6.02 15.83
CA LEU A 60 -10.77 -5.21 16.18
C LEU A 60 -9.46 -6.03 16.27
N PRO A 61 -9.38 -7.17 16.97
CA PRO A 61 -8.13 -7.92 17.05
C PRO A 61 -7.66 -8.42 15.67
N VAL A 62 -8.60 -8.81 14.81
CA VAL A 62 -8.31 -9.34 13.48
C VAL A 62 -7.78 -8.25 12.56
N ILE A 63 -8.44 -7.09 12.53
CA ILE A 63 -7.99 -5.98 11.67
C ILE A 63 -6.68 -5.36 12.17
N LEU A 64 -6.44 -5.30 13.48
CA LEU A 64 -5.15 -4.90 14.05
C LEU A 64 -4.03 -5.84 13.60
N LEU A 65 -4.27 -7.15 13.59
CA LEU A 65 -3.30 -8.11 13.04
C LEU A 65 -3.03 -7.84 11.56
N GLY A 66 -4.05 -7.53 10.76
CA GLY A 66 -3.90 -7.16 9.35
C GLY A 66 -3.01 -5.95 9.15
N TYR A 67 -3.26 -4.87 9.90
CA TYR A 67 -2.39 -3.68 9.85
C TYR A 67 -0.97 -3.99 10.32
N LEU A 68 -0.80 -4.80 11.36
CA LEU A 68 0.53 -5.24 11.81
C LEU A 68 1.26 -6.03 10.72
N CYS A 69 0.57 -6.88 9.97
CA CYS A 69 1.15 -7.63 8.85
C CYS A 69 1.66 -6.68 7.75
N VAL A 70 0.86 -5.73 7.29
CA VAL A 70 1.29 -4.81 6.23
C VAL A 70 2.40 -3.86 6.70
N ILE A 71 2.33 -3.33 7.91
CA ILE A 71 3.36 -2.47 8.50
C ILE A 71 4.68 -3.23 8.60
N THR A 72 4.68 -4.41 9.21
CA THR A 72 5.90 -5.23 9.36
C THR A 72 6.43 -5.71 8.01
N GLY A 73 5.55 -6.02 7.05
CA GLY A 73 5.90 -6.35 5.68
C GLY A 73 6.65 -5.22 4.98
N MET A 74 6.13 -3.99 5.02
CA MET A 74 6.78 -2.82 4.45
C MET A 74 8.13 -2.53 5.11
N LEU A 75 8.20 -2.50 6.46
CA LEU A 75 9.44 -2.25 7.18
C LEU A 75 10.49 -3.34 6.96
N ALA A 76 10.08 -4.60 6.84
CA ALA A 76 10.97 -5.70 6.52
C ALA A 76 11.46 -5.66 5.06
N ALA A 77 10.65 -5.16 4.13
CA ALA A 77 11.06 -4.93 2.75
C ALA A 77 12.12 -3.82 2.69
N VAL A 78 11.88 -2.67 3.34
CA VAL A 78 12.85 -1.57 3.39
C VAL A 78 14.25 -2.01 3.84
N ARG A 79 14.34 -2.91 4.83
CA ARG A 79 15.62 -3.41 5.33
C ARG A 79 16.37 -4.29 4.33
N ARG A 80 15.73 -4.68 3.25
CA ARG A 80 16.27 -5.57 2.20
C ARG A 80 16.46 -4.87 0.87
N LEU A 81 15.89 -3.66 0.69
CA LEU A 81 16.15 -2.86 -0.50
C LEU A 81 17.63 -2.55 -0.61
N PRO A 82 18.20 -2.56 -1.83
CA PRO A 82 19.60 -2.20 -2.03
C PRO A 82 19.82 -0.70 -1.74
N ASP A 83 21.06 -0.36 -1.34
CA ASP A 83 21.47 1.02 -1.12
C ASP A 83 21.88 1.65 -2.47
N GLU A 84 20.88 1.93 -3.28
CA GLU A 84 20.99 2.61 -4.57
C GLU A 84 19.84 3.63 -4.72
N ASP A 85 19.88 4.45 -5.77
CA ASP A 85 18.93 5.56 -5.94
C ASP A 85 17.47 5.09 -5.92
N LEU A 86 17.10 4.07 -6.70
CA LEU A 86 15.73 3.53 -6.72
C LEU A 86 15.35 2.88 -5.39
N GLY A 87 16.26 2.09 -4.79
CA GLY A 87 16.05 1.46 -3.50
C GLY A 87 15.78 2.48 -2.39
N ASN A 88 16.57 3.55 -2.35
CA ASN A 88 16.42 4.63 -1.39
C ASN A 88 15.13 5.43 -1.58
N ARG A 89 14.73 5.69 -2.84
CA ARG A 89 13.48 6.36 -3.16
C ARG A 89 12.27 5.49 -2.81
N LEU A 90 12.31 4.18 -3.00
CA LEU A 90 11.26 3.24 -2.60
C LEU A 90 11.17 3.10 -1.07
N ALA A 91 12.30 3.18 -0.37
CA ALA A 91 12.34 3.07 1.08
C ALA A 91 11.55 4.20 1.78
N LEU A 92 11.54 5.42 1.23
CA LEU A 92 10.85 6.56 1.83
C LEU A 92 9.34 6.33 1.96
N PRO A 93 8.56 6.06 0.89
CA PRO A 93 7.14 5.79 1.01
C PRO A 93 6.84 4.58 1.89
N MET A 94 7.63 3.50 1.80
CA MET A 94 7.45 2.32 2.64
C MET A 94 7.74 2.57 4.13
N LYS A 95 8.46 3.62 4.51
CA LYS A 95 8.62 4.07 5.89
C LYS A 95 7.50 5.00 6.34
N CYS A 96 7.01 5.87 5.45
CA CYS A 96 5.97 6.85 5.77
C CYS A 96 4.57 6.20 5.89
N MET A 97 4.22 5.24 5.04
CA MET A 97 2.91 4.59 5.07
C MET A 97 2.61 3.91 6.43
N PRO A 98 3.52 3.14 7.05
CA PRO A 98 3.33 2.61 8.40
C PRO A 98 2.97 3.66 9.44
N VAL A 99 3.54 4.86 9.38
CA VAL A 99 3.21 5.95 10.32
C VAL A 99 1.76 6.39 10.15
N LEU A 100 1.28 6.53 8.91
CA LEU A 100 -0.11 6.88 8.61
C LEU A 100 -1.08 5.76 9.02
N PHE A 101 -0.72 4.49 8.82
CA PHE A 101 -1.52 3.36 9.31
C PHE A 101 -1.64 3.35 10.84
N VAL A 102 -0.54 3.60 11.55
CA VAL A 102 -0.57 3.72 13.02
C VAL A 102 -1.42 4.92 13.44
N ALA A 103 -1.28 6.08 12.79
CA ALA A 103 -2.09 7.26 13.07
C ALA A 103 -3.58 6.98 12.86
N LEU A 104 -3.96 6.26 11.80
CA LEU A 104 -5.33 5.84 11.52
C LEU A 104 -5.89 4.95 12.64
N LEU A 105 -5.10 3.98 13.11
CA LEU A 105 -5.48 3.10 14.21
C LEU A 105 -5.60 3.82 15.57
N CYS A 106 -4.77 4.85 15.79
CA CYS A 106 -4.83 5.68 17.02
C CYS A 106 -6.00 6.68 17.02
N THR A 107 -6.69 6.87 15.90
CA THR A 107 -7.83 7.76 15.75
C THR A 107 -9.10 6.95 15.46
N PRO A 108 -9.71 6.26 16.48
CA PRO A 108 -10.84 5.38 16.23
C PRO A 108 -12.04 6.15 15.68
N PHE A 109 -12.59 5.63 14.57
CA PHE A 109 -13.80 6.16 13.95
C PHE A 109 -14.98 6.10 14.92
N ASN A 110 -15.88 7.10 14.82
CA ASN A 110 -17.15 7.13 15.55
C ASN A 110 -17.04 7.11 17.10
N LYS A 111 -15.95 7.66 17.66
CA LYS A 111 -15.71 7.80 19.11
C LYS A 111 -15.75 9.27 19.58
N GLY A 112 -16.59 10.08 18.95
CA GLY A 112 -16.78 11.50 19.24
C GLY A 112 -16.31 12.40 18.11
N THR A 113 -16.82 13.63 18.07
CA THR A 113 -16.64 14.55 16.94
C THR A 113 -15.16 14.81 16.60
N PHE A 114 -14.33 15.07 17.63
CA PHE A 114 -12.90 15.34 17.42
C PHE A 114 -12.17 14.13 16.80
N LEU A 115 -12.33 12.94 17.38
CA LEU A 115 -11.68 11.74 16.88
C LEU A 115 -12.16 11.36 15.49
N ASN A 116 -13.45 11.58 15.21
CA ASN A 116 -14.01 11.33 13.89
C ASN A 116 -13.39 12.23 12.80
N TRP A 117 -13.31 13.54 13.07
CA TRP A 117 -12.65 14.47 12.15
C TRP A 117 -11.17 14.15 11.96
N THR A 118 -10.46 13.83 13.05
CA THR A 118 -9.04 13.43 12.98
C THR A 118 -8.87 12.16 12.17
N HIS A 119 -9.72 11.15 12.38
CA HIS A 119 -9.71 9.90 11.61
C HIS A 119 -9.91 10.16 10.11
N MET A 120 -10.92 10.95 9.76
CA MET A 120 -11.19 11.30 8.36
C MET A 120 -10.00 12.06 7.73
N THR A 121 -9.41 13.02 8.46
CA THR A 121 -8.25 13.76 7.98
C THR A 121 -7.05 12.83 7.74
N VAL A 122 -6.76 11.93 8.68
CA VAL A 122 -5.68 10.94 8.52
C VAL A 122 -5.98 9.99 7.37
N GLY A 123 -7.22 9.52 7.24
CA GLY A 123 -7.64 8.64 6.12
C GLY A 123 -7.48 9.31 4.75
N VAL A 124 -7.92 10.56 4.61
CA VAL A 124 -7.73 11.35 3.38
C VAL A 124 -6.24 11.57 3.10
N THR A 125 -5.44 11.92 4.13
CA THR A 125 -3.99 12.09 3.98
C THR A 125 -3.32 10.79 3.52
N LEU A 126 -3.71 9.65 4.09
CA LEU A 126 -3.23 8.34 3.69
C LEU A 126 -3.57 8.06 2.22
N ALA A 127 -4.83 8.24 1.81
CA ALA A 127 -5.27 8.01 0.44
C ALA A 127 -4.55 8.93 -0.56
N MET A 128 -4.44 10.22 -0.27
CA MET A 128 -3.72 11.17 -1.12
C MET A 128 -2.23 10.80 -1.23
N SER A 129 -1.61 10.39 -0.14
CA SER A 129 -0.21 9.95 -0.14
C SER A 129 -0.01 8.69 -1.01
N GLN A 130 -0.90 7.71 -0.92
CA GLN A 130 -0.89 6.52 -1.77
C GLN A 130 -1.00 6.92 -3.24
N GLY A 131 -1.99 7.74 -3.62
CA GLY A 131 -2.17 8.20 -4.99
C GLY A 131 -0.96 8.95 -5.54
N VAL A 132 -0.35 9.86 -4.77
CA VAL A 132 0.88 10.56 -5.17
C VAL A 132 2.03 9.60 -5.38
N ILE A 133 2.21 8.63 -4.47
CA ILE A 133 3.25 7.59 -4.59
C ILE A 133 3.00 6.76 -5.86
N THR A 134 1.77 6.34 -6.13
CA THR A 134 1.42 5.55 -7.32
C THR A 134 1.70 6.31 -8.61
N VAL A 135 1.33 7.60 -8.70
CA VAL A 135 1.66 8.43 -9.86
C VAL A 135 3.17 8.51 -10.05
N TRP A 136 3.92 8.71 -8.97
CA TRP A 136 5.37 8.71 -9.02
C TRP A 136 5.93 7.35 -9.47
N LEU A 137 5.44 6.22 -8.94
CA LEU A 137 5.85 4.87 -9.34
C LEU A 137 5.61 4.62 -10.84
N CYS A 138 4.46 5.07 -11.37
CA CYS A 138 4.17 5.00 -12.80
C CYS A 138 5.13 5.83 -13.65
N SER A 139 5.65 6.95 -13.12
CA SER A 139 6.62 7.78 -13.83
C SER A 139 8.03 7.18 -13.84
N VAL A 140 8.40 6.48 -12.75
CA VAL A 140 9.72 5.84 -12.61
C VAL A 140 9.80 4.53 -13.41
N LEU A 141 8.72 3.73 -13.40
CA LEU A 141 8.67 2.44 -14.08
C LEU A 141 7.32 2.24 -14.78
N PRO A 142 7.14 2.75 -16.02
CA PRO A 142 5.87 2.69 -16.75
C PRO A 142 5.61 1.30 -17.35
N ALA A 143 5.75 0.24 -16.55
CA ALA A 143 5.45 -1.12 -16.96
C ALA A 143 3.94 -1.39 -16.97
N LEU A 144 3.44 -2.24 -17.86
CA LEU A 144 2.01 -2.53 -18.00
C LEU A 144 1.38 -2.99 -16.68
N ARG A 145 2.07 -3.81 -15.89
CA ARG A 145 1.57 -4.28 -14.60
C ARG A 145 1.47 -3.16 -13.54
N VAL A 146 2.39 -2.19 -13.56
CA VAL A 146 2.34 -1.01 -12.69
C VAL A 146 1.17 -0.12 -13.09
N LEU A 147 0.98 0.14 -14.39
CA LEU A 147 -0.14 0.92 -14.91
C LEU A 147 -1.50 0.23 -14.65
N ALA A 148 -1.57 -1.10 -14.77
CA ALA A 148 -2.79 -1.85 -14.44
C ALA A 148 -3.14 -1.76 -12.94
N ALA A 149 -2.15 -1.88 -12.06
CA ALA A 149 -2.33 -1.72 -10.63
C ALA A 149 -2.76 -0.28 -10.27
N ALA A 150 -2.15 0.73 -10.87
CA ALA A 150 -2.55 2.13 -10.73
C ALA A 150 -3.98 2.38 -11.24
N GLY A 151 -4.37 1.75 -12.34
CA GLY A 151 -5.76 1.78 -12.84
C GLY A 151 -6.76 1.21 -11.83
N LEU A 152 -6.40 0.09 -11.17
CA LEU A 152 -7.22 -0.51 -10.12
C LEU A 152 -7.36 0.44 -8.91
N GLU A 153 -6.26 1.07 -8.49
CA GLU A 153 -6.27 2.07 -7.41
C GLU A 153 -7.14 3.27 -7.77
N LEU A 154 -7.02 3.80 -8.99
CA LEU A 154 -7.84 4.90 -9.47
C LEU A 154 -9.34 4.56 -9.44
N VAL A 155 -9.72 3.37 -9.91
CA VAL A 155 -11.13 2.90 -9.85
C VAL A 155 -11.59 2.84 -8.40
N GLY A 156 -10.79 2.28 -7.50
CA GLY A 156 -11.08 2.25 -6.07
C GLY A 156 -11.28 3.66 -5.49
N GLY A 157 -10.39 4.59 -5.83
CA GLY A 157 -10.48 6.00 -5.41
C GLY A 157 -11.75 6.71 -5.91
N ILE A 158 -12.16 6.47 -7.16
CA ILE A 158 -13.41 6.99 -7.71
C ILE A 158 -14.61 6.42 -6.95
N VAL A 159 -14.63 5.11 -6.68
CA VAL A 159 -15.71 4.47 -5.91
C VAL A 159 -15.78 5.04 -4.50
N CYS A 160 -14.65 5.26 -3.82
CA CYS A 160 -14.60 5.93 -2.52
C CYS A 160 -15.18 7.34 -2.60
N ALA A 161 -14.76 8.14 -3.57
CA ALA A 161 -15.22 9.52 -3.73
C ALA A 161 -16.74 9.61 -3.98
N LEU A 162 -17.29 8.67 -4.75
CA LEU A 162 -18.73 8.58 -4.99
C LEU A 162 -19.52 8.09 -3.76
N SER A 163 -18.86 7.39 -2.83
CA SER A 163 -19.46 6.80 -1.62
C SER A 163 -19.29 7.69 -0.38
N LEU A 164 -18.93 8.97 -0.53
CA LEU A 164 -18.77 9.90 0.58
C LEU A 164 -20.11 10.12 1.33
N PRO A 165 -20.06 10.46 2.64
CA PRO A 165 -21.25 10.70 3.44
C PRO A 165 -22.23 11.68 2.79
N GLY A 166 -23.50 11.30 2.71
CA GLY A 166 -24.56 12.08 2.06
C GLY A 166 -24.86 11.70 0.63
N SER A 167 -24.07 10.78 0.01
CA SER A 167 -24.43 10.17 -1.26
C SER A 167 -25.37 8.97 -1.06
N SER A 168 -26.13 8.63 -2.10
CA SER A 168 -26.93 7.38 -2.16
C SER A 168 -26.07 6.17 -2.56
N PHE A 169 -24.79 6.37 -2.81
CA PHE A 169 -23.87 5.34 -3.26
C PHE A 169 -23.13 4.76 -2.05
N ASN A 170 -23.36 3.48 -1.73
CA ASN A 170 -22.86 2.82 -0.53
C ASN A 170 -21.87 1.70 -0.86
N PHE A 171 -20.71 2.05 -1.45
CA PHE A 171 -19.66 1.11 -1.85
C PHE A 171 -18.29 1.53 -1.31
N LEU A 172 -18.27 2.21 -0.15
CA LEU A 172 -17.00 2.72 0.42
C LEU A 172 -16.03 1.59 0.71
N LEU A 173 -16.51 0.49 1.29
CA LEU A 173 -15.68 -0.68 1.59
C LEU A 173 -15.04 -1.28 0.31
N GLN A 174 -15.83 -1.45 -0.75
CA GLN A 174 -15.35 -1.97 -2.02
C GLN A 174 -14.33 -1.02 -2.65
N GLY A 175 -14.59 0.28 -2.58
CA GLY A 175 -13.68 1.31 -3.04
C GLY A 175 -12.34 1.27 -2.28
N GLU A 176 -12.38 1.23 -0.94
CA GLU A 176 -11.17 1.13 -0.12
C GLU A 176 -10.39 -0.16 -0.37
N LEU A 177 -11.06 -1.28 -0.56
CA LEU A 177 -10.42 -2.55 -0.91
C LEU A 177 -9.69 -2.49 -2.25
N LEU A 178 -10.35 -1.99 -3.29
CA LEU A 178 -9.75 -1.84 -4.62
C LEU A 178 -8.60 -0.85 -4.59
N PHE A 179 -8.76 0.28 -3.89
CA PHE A 179 -7.75 1.31 -3.73
C PHE A 179 -6.48 0.77 -3.07
N ASN A 180 -6.62 0.14 -1.90
CA ASN A 180 -5.48 -0.43 -1.18
C ASN A 180 -4.85 -1.61 -1.94
N LEU A 181 -5.66 -2.43 -2.63
CA LEU A 181 -5.15 -3.53 -3.46
C LEU A 181 -4.32 -2.99 -4.62
N GLY A 182 -4.82 -1.97 -5.33
CA GLY A 182 -4.10 -1.31 -6.41
C GLY A 182 -2.75 -0.77 -5.95
N PHE A 183 -2.71 -0.05 -4.82
CA PHE A 183 -1.49 0.46 -4.22
C PHE A 183 -0.48 -0.65 -3.87
N CYS A 184 -0.93 -1.71 -3.17
CA CYS A 184 -0.07 -2.84 -2.82
C CYS A 184 0.51 -3.53 -4.05
N LEU A 185 -0.34 -3.76 -5.08
CA LEU A 185 0.10 -4.36 -6.34
C LEU A 185 1.08 -3.47 -7.10
N CYS A 186 0.91 -2.14 -7.04
CA CYS A 186 1.82 -1.19 -7.64
C CYS A 186 3.23 -1.28 -7.01
N LEU A 187 3.32 -1.29 -5.68
CA LEU A 187 4.58 -1.47 -4.96
C LEU A 187 5.23 -2.82 -5.29
N ILE A 188 4.44 -3.90 -5.26
CA ILE A 188 4.92 -5.25 -5.57
C ILE A 188 5.44 -5.33 -7.01
N ALA A 189 4.71 -4.75 -7.98
CA ALA A 189 5.09 -4.74 -9.38
C ALA A 189 6.42 -4.01 -9.60
N VAL A 190 6.60 -2.83 -9.01
CA VAL A 190 7.84 -2.06 -9.13
C VAL A 190 9.04 -2.81 -8.54
N VAL A 191 8.91 -3.36 -7.33
CA VAL A 191 9.99 -4.15 -6.70
C VAL A 191 10.30 -5.41 -7.51
N HIS A 192 9.26 -6.07 -8.05
CA HIS A 192 9.43 -7.24 -8.91
C HIS A 192 10.16 -6.90 -10.22
N ASP A 193 9.80 -5.79 -10.87
CA ASP A 193 10.41 -5.39 -12.13
C ASP A 193 11.85 -4.91 -11.93
N ALA A 194 12.13 -4.24 -10.79
CA ALA A 194 13.49 -3.91 -10.41
C ALA A 194 14.35 -5.16 -10.13
N ALA A 195 13.75 -6.24 -9.59
CA ALA A 195 14.45 -7.51 -9.41
C ALA A 195 14.70 -8.27 -10.73
N ALA A 196 13.89 -8.03 -11.75
CA ALA A 196 13.99 -8.70 -13.07
C ALA A 196 14.77 -7.88 -14.11
N ALA A 197 15.14 -6.64 -13.78
CA ALA A 197 15.89 -5.79 -14.70
C ALA A 197 17.31 -6.35 -14.89
N PRO A 198 17.79 -6.51 -16.15
CA PRO A 198 19.16 -6.93 -16.37
C PRO A 198 20.10 -5.89 -15.75
N PRO A 199 21.27 -6.31 -15.21
CA PRO A 199 22.25 -5.39 -14.67
C PRO A 199 22.58 -4.36 -15.74
N ALA A 200 22.56 -3.08 -15.37
CA ALA A 200 22.81 -1.98 -16.30
C ALA A 200 24.18 -2.19 -16.96
N SER A 201 24.19 -2.72 -18.17
CA SER A 201 25.35 -2.61 -19.04
C SER A 201 25.52 -1.12 -19.34
N ASP A 202 26.69 -0.60 -19.14
CA ASP A 202 27.21 0.79 -19.14
C ASP A 202 26.65 1.81 -20.16
N SER A 203 25.37 1.79 -20.50
CA SER A 203 24.88 2.60 -21.64
C SER A 203 23.56 3.35 -21.47
N VAL A 204 23.02 3.51 -20.27
CA VAL A 204 21.94 4.50 -20.13
C VAL A 204 22.13 5.30 -18.83
N ALA A 205 22.73 6.47 -18.97
CA ALA A 205 22.75 7.48 -17.92
C ALA A 205 21.31 7.97 -17.67
N TRP A 206 20.74 7.60 -16.53
CA TRP A 206 19.45 8.10 -16.03
C TRP A 206 19.52 9.59 -15.58
N SER A 207 20.51 10.34 -16.10
CA SER A 207 20.84 11.70 -15.65
C SER A 207 20.02 12.83 -16.30
N GLU A 208 18.97 12.53 -17.08
CA GLU A 208 18.25 13.58 -17.85
C GLU A 208 16.73 13.62 -17.60
N TRP A 209 16.23 13.27 -16.37
CA TRP A 209 14.81 13.52 -16.05
C TRP A 209 14.66 14.14 -14.67
#